data_8346f760d3b57dccfb4e703bc9e37d1d
#
_entry.id   8346f760d3b57dccfb4e703bc9e37d1d
#
_cell.length_a   1.000
_cell.length_b   1.000
_cell.length_c   1.000
_cell.angle_alpha   90.00
_cell.angle_beta   90.00
_cell.angle_gamma   90.00
#
_symmetry.space_group_name_H-M   'P 1'
#
loop_
_entity.id
_entity.type
_entity.pdbx_description
1 polymer ?
#
loop_
_entity_poly.entity_id
_entity_poly.type
_entity_poly.pdbx_seq_one_letter_code
_entity_poly.pdbx_strand_id
1 'polypeptide(L)'
;GQLQNNCYLVTDEVSGRSALVDCTEYSDKMKDFIGDAKLDYILLTHGHFDHIGGVAAVKAATGAKVVISAEDAPMLTSSRKSLAAFSFLSQAPAQADILVQDGDTVTLGNTAFTVLATPGHTPGGVCYIARDCIFSGDTLFFCSCGRTDFPGGNSREMMDSLQKLAALPGDYTVYPGHDRFSTLNFERQHNPYMKKL
;
A
#
# COMPACT_ATOMS: atom_id res chain seq x y z
N GLY A 1 -1.59 6.51 -12.43
CA GLY A 1 -0.84 5.77 -13.45
C GLY A 1 -1.74 5.09 -14.48
N GLN A 2 -1.17 4.37 -15.41
CA GLN A 2 -1.91 3.72 -16.53
C GLN A 2 -2.86 2.61 -16.05
N LEU A 3 -2.59 2.02 -14.90
CA LEU A 3 -3.43 0.98 -14.29
C LEU A 3 -4.45 1.54 -13.28
N GLN A 4 -4.63 2.87 -13.27
CA GLN A 4 -5.57 3.57 -12.37
C GLN A 4 -5.33 3.29 -10.88
N ASN A 5 -4.05 3.19 -10.50
CA ASN A 5 -3.66 3.03 -9.11
C ASN A 5 -3.98 4.27 -8.29
N ASN A 6 -4.34 4.06 -7.06
CA ASN A 6 -4.48 5.11 -6.07
C ASN A 6 -3.16 5.32 -5.33
N CYS A 7 -2.80 6.59 -5.12
CA CYS A 7 -1.74 7.02 -4.22
C CYS A 7 -2.35 7.99 -3.22
N TYR A 8 -1.96 7.89 -1.96
CA TYR A 8 -2.55 8.72 -0.91
C TYR A 8 -1.47 9.55 -0.21
N LEU A 9 -1.70 10.85 -0.11
CA LEU A 9 -0.88 11.75 0.67
C LEU A 9 -1.54 11.95 2.04
N VAL A 10 -0.90 11.48 3.09
CA VAL A 10 -1.39 11.61 4.47
C VAL A 10 -0.54 12.63 5.20
N THR A 11 -1.17 13.66 5.74
CA THR A 11 -0.49 14.72 6.50
C THR A 11 -0.94 14.71 7.96
N ASP A 12 0.02 14.65 8.88
CA ASP A 12 -0.22 14.93 10.29
C ASP A 12 -0.32 16.45 10.47
N GLU A 13 -1.52 16.93 10.74
CA GLU A 13 -1.81 18.38 10.79
C GLU A 13 -1.07 19.11 11.91
N VAL A 14 -0.68 18.40 12.97
CA VAL A 14 0.00 19.00 14.11
C VAL A 14 1.47 19.23 13.81
N SER A 15 2.15 18.23 13.23
CA SER A 15 3.57 18.34 12.89
C SER A 15 3.82 18.92 11.50
N GLY A 16 2.82 18.93 10.61
CA GLY A 16 2.95 19.29 9.20
C GLY A 16 3.79 18.30 8.40
N ARG A 17 4.05 17.09 8.95
CA ARG A 17 4.81 16.02 8.27
C ARG A 17 3.86 15.17 7.45
N SER A 18 4.36 14.59 6.37
CA SER A 18 3.53 13.82 5.44
C SER A 18 4.16 12.45 5.11
N ALA A 19 3.30 11.51 4.76
CA ALA A 19 3.65 10.23 4.19
C ALA A 19 2.88 10.01 2.88
N LEU A 20 3.56 9.43 1.88
CA LEU A 20 2.92 8.98 0.64
C LEU A 20 2.68 7.48 0.76
N VAL A 21 1.44 7.04 0.59
CA VAL A 21 1.10 5.61 0.52
C VAL A 21 1.02 5.22 -0.94
N ASP A 22 1.87 4.29 -1.34
CA ASP A 22 2.18 3.84 -2.69
C ASP A 22 2.63 4.97 -3.63
N CYS A 23 3.38 4.62 -4.66
CA CYS A 23 3.96 5.60 -5.57
C CYS A 23 4.15 5.00 -6.97
N THR A 24 3.11 5.09 -7.80
CA THR A 24 3.08 4.51 -9.14
C THR A 24 4.10 5.11 -10.09
N GLU A 25 4.23 6.44 -10.08
CA GLU A 25 5.09 7.20 -11.00
C GLU A 25 5.51 8.53 -10.37
N TYR A 26 6.53 9.18 -10.92
CA TYR A 26 6.92 10.55 -10.55
C TYR A 26 6.76 11.49 -11.73
N SER A 27 5.51 11.61 -12.19
CA SER A 27 5.10 12.57 -13.24
C SER A 27 4.92 13.98 -12.67
N ASP A 28 4.77 14.98 -13.54
CA ASP A 28 4.48 16.36 -13.12
C ASP A 28 3.19 16.41 -12.30
N LYS A 29 2.17 15.61 -12.66
CA LYS A 29 0.95 15.47 -11.84
C LYS A 29 1.24 14.98 -10.41
N MET A 30 2.17 14.02 -10.25
CA MET A 30 2.56 13.55 -8.92
C MET A 30 3.36 14.60 -8.17
N LYS A 31 4.23 15.37 -8.85
CA LYS A 31 4.96 16.49 -8.23
C LYS A 31 3.98 17.54 -7.72
N ASP A 32 3.01 17.94 -8.54
CA ASP A 32 1.97 18.90 -8.16
C ASP A 32 1.11 18.37 -7.00
N PHE A 33 0.80 17.06 -6.99
CA PHE A 33 0.06 16.41 -5.92
C PHE A 33 0.83 16.39 -4.58
N ILE A 34 2.13 16.12 -4.62
CA ILE A 34 3.00 16.20 -3.44
C ILE A 34 3.19 17.65 -3.02
N GLY A 35 3.37 18.57 -3.98
CA GLY A 35 3.57 20.00 -3.74
C GLY A 35 4.70 20.26 -2.75
N ASP A 36 4.42 21.12 -1.76
CA ASP A 36 5.36 21.50 -0.70
C ASP A 36 5.31 20.57 0.53
N ALA A 37 4.65 19.41 0.44
CA ALA A 37 4.51 18.48 1.54
C ALA A 37 5.89 17.97 2.01
N LYS A 38 6.11 18.00 3.32
CA LYS A 38 7.34 17.50 3.95
C LYS A 38 7.24 16.00 4.13
N LEU A 39 7.59 15.24 3.09
CA LEU A 39 7.52 13.78 3.12
C LEU A 39 8.61 13.19 4.03
N ASP A 40 8.17 12.46 5.07
CA ASP A 40 9.04 11.62 5.90
C ASP A 40 9.15 10.21 5.35
N TYR A 41 8.03 9.69 4.82
CA TYR A 41 7.91 8.31 4.43
C TYR A 41 7.21 8.14 3.08
N ILE A 42 7.64 7.08 2.36
CA ILE A 42 6.90 6.41 1.31
C ILE A 42 6.52 5.05 1.88
N LEU A 43 5.26 4.87 2.24
CA LEU A 43 4.72 3.64 2.83
C LEU A 43 4.21 2.76 1.70
N LEU A 44 4.82 1.61 1.46
CA LEU A 44 4.45 0.71 0.38
C LEU A 44 3.59 -0.42 0.93
N THR A 45 2.41 -0.59 0.36
CA THR A 45 1.49 -1.67 0.71
C THR A 45 2.00 -3.01 0.22
N HIS A 46 2.68 -3.03 -0.94
CA HIS A 46 3.34 -4.20 -1.52
C HIS A 46 4.33 -3.78 -2.63
N GLY A 47 5.00 -4.75 -3.24
CA GLY A 47 6.13 -4.50 -4.14
C GLY A 47 5.84 -4.60 -5.65
N HIS A 48 4.59 -4.64 -6.13
CA HIS A 48 4.33 -4.66 -7.57
C HIS A 48 4.65 -3.32 -8.23
N PHE A 49 5.07 -3.37 -9.50
CA PHE A 49 5.63 -2.26 -10.26
C PHE A 49 4.73 -1.02 -10.33
N ASP A 50 3.44 -1.23 -10.36
CA ASP A 50 2.43 -0.19 -10.43
C ASP A 50 2.19 0.52 -9.10
N HIS A 51 2.72 0.02 -7.98
CA HIS A 51 2.75 0.67 -6.68
C HIS A 51 4.12 1.27 -6.33
N ILE A 52 5.18 0.85 -7.01
CA ILE A 52 6.54 1.25 -6.66
C ILE A 52 7.31 2.01 -7.76
N GLY A 53 6.71 2.17 -8.95
CA GLY A 53 7.41 2.71 -10.13
C GLY A 53 8.03 4.09 -9.94
N GLY A 54 7.41 4.96 -9.12
CA GLY A 54 7.88 6.31 -8.80
C GLY A 54 8.82 6.42 -7.60
N VAL A 55 8.98 5.34 -6.82
CA VAL A 55 9.65 5.36 -5.50
C VAL A 55 11.06 5.93 -5.56
N ALA A 56 11.90 5.44 -6.48
CA ALA A 56 13.29 5.90 -6.62
C ALA A 56 13.37 7.41 -6.86
N ALA A 57 12.51 7.94 -7.73
CA ALA A 57 12.51 9.34 -8.09
C ALA A 57 11.93 10.24 -6.98
N VAL A 58 10.85 9.82 -6.31
CA VAL A 58 10.29 10.54 -5.15
C VAL A 58 11.29 10.55 -4.00
N LYS A 59 11.92 9.41 -3.68
CA LYS A 59 12.98 9.33 -2.65
C LYS A 59 14.13 10.28 -2.96
N ALA A 60 14.61 10.30 -4.20
CA ALA A 60 15.69 11.20 -4.60
C ALA A 60 15.32 12.68 -4.50
N ALA A 61 14.07 13.04 -4.82
CA ALA A 61 13.58 14.41 -4.80
C ALA A 61 13.27 14.93 -3.39
N THR A 62 12.81 14.07 -2.49
CA THR A 62 12.27 14.49 -1.18
C THR A 62 13.11 14.06 0.01
N GLY A 63 13.96 13.04 -0.15
CA GLY A 63 14.69 12.41 0.95
C GLY A 63 13.82 11.51 1.84
N ALA A 64 12.57 11.24 1.47
CA ALA A 64 11.65 10.39 2.22
C ALA A 64 12.19 8.96 2.36
N LYS A 65 11.95 8.35 3.53
CA LYS A 65 12.35 6.97 3.80
C LYS A 65 11.34 5.99 3.21
N VAL A 66 11.84 4.98 2.51
CA VAL A 66 11.02 3.91 1.93
C VAL A 66 10.76 2.84 2.97
N VAL A 67 9.49 2.57 3.22
CA VAL A 67 9.00 1.58 4.19
C VAL A 67 8.25 0.48 3.41
N ILE A 68 8.64 -0.77 3.61
CA ILE A 68 8.02 -1.94 2.96
C ILE A 68 8.22 -3.18 3.85
N SER A 69 7.39 -4.21 3.66
CA SER A 69 7.62 -5.51 4.30
C SER A 69 8.94 -6.16 3.87
N ALA A 70 9.52 -6.97 4.73
CA ALA A 70 10.77 -7.69 4.42
C ALA A 70 10.61 -8.64 3.22
N GLU A 71 9.45 -9.27 3.08
CA GLU A 71 9.13 -10.23 2.03
C GLU A 71 9.07 -9.56 0.65
N ASP A 72 8.52 -8.35 0.56
CA ASP A 72 8.36 -7.62 -0.71
C ASP A 72 9.53 -6.67 -1.02
N ALA A 73 10.41 -6.36 -0.04
CA ALA A 73 11.57 -5.50 -0.26
C ALA A 73 12.45 -5.90 -1.47
N PRO A 74 12.67 -7.20 -1.78
CA PRO A 74 13.40 -7.60 -2.99
C PRO A 74 12.76 -7.16 -4.31
N MET A 75 11.47 -6.80 -4.32
CA MET A 75 10.78 -6.31 -5.52
C MET A 75 11.24 -4.90 -5.90
N LEU A 76 11.72 -4.10 -4.95
CA LEU A 76 12.25 -2.75 -5.20
C LEU A 76 13.49 -2.74 -6.12
N THR A 77 14.23 -3.85 -6.15
CA THR A 77 15.47 -3.96 -6.93
C THR A 77 15.39 -4.95 -8.08
N SER A 78 14.28 -5.69 -8.22
CA SER A 78 14.12 -6.73 -9.21
C SER A 78 12.85 -6.51 -10.03
N SER A 79 13.01 -6.03 -11.27
CA SER A 79 11.89 -5.84 -12.20
C SER A 79 11.15 -7.14 -12.54
N ARG A 80 11.80 -8.31 -12.38
CA ARG A 80 11.15 -9.61 -12.56
C ARG A 80 10.23 -9.93 -11.37
N LYS A 81 10.69 -9.67 -10.14
CA LYS A 81 9.88 -9.92 -8.93
C LYS A 81 8.70 -8.95 -8.82
N SER A 82 8.92 -7.69 -9.14
CA SER A 82 7.87 -6.66 -9.15
C SER A 82 6.93 -6.76 -10.35
N LEU A 83 7.20 -7.64 -11.30
CA LEU A 83 6.49 -7.81 -12.57
C LEU A 83 6.71 -6.66 -13.58
N ALA A 84 7.54 -5.67 -13.29
CA ALA A 84 7.87 -4.60 -14.23
C ALA A 84 8.44 -5.12 -15.54
N ALA A 85 9.25 -6.21 -15.50
CA ALA A 85 9.82 -6.84 -16.70
C ALA A 85 8.78 -7.41 -17.67
N PHE A 86 7.53 -7.57 -17.24
CA PHE A 86 6.41 -8.08 -18.03
C PHE A 86 5.40 -6.99 -18.39
N SER A 87 5.70 -5.74 -18.05
CA SER A 87 4.91 -4.55 -18.34
C SER A 87 5.64 -3.62 -19.31
N PHE A 88 4.99 -2.55 -19.74
CA PHE A 88 5.64 -1.50 -20.54
C PHE A 88 6.21 -0.38 -19.66
N LEU A 89 6.16 -0.54 -18.33
CA LEU A 89 6.64 0.45 -17.39
C LEU A 89 8.07 0.09 -16.96
N SER A 90 8.92 1.11 -16.90
CA SER A 90 10.27 0.97 -16.37
C SER A 90 10.24 1.21 -14.86
N GLN A 91 10.98 0.38 -14.13
CA GLN A 91 11.21 0.53 -12.71
C GLN A 91 12.68 0.88 -12.46
N ALA A 92 12.94 2.05 -11.91
CA ALA A 92 14.25 2.35 -11.35
C ALA A 92 14.41 1.64 -9.99
N PRO A 93 15.56 0.98 -9.72
CA PRO A 93 15.76 0.30 -8.45
C PRO A 93 15.78 1.29 -7.28
N ALA A 94 15.17 0.91 -6.17
CA ALA A 94 15.20 1.62 -4.91
C ALA A 94 15.60 0.70 -3.77
N GLN A 95 16.08 1.28 -2.66
CA GLN A 95 16.39 0.54 -1.44
C GLN A 95 15.38 0.89 -0.37
N ALA A 96 14.88 -0.13 0.34
CA ALA A 96 14.11 0.06 1.57
C ALA A 96 15.01 0.68 2.65
N ASP A 97 14.49 1.66 3.39
CA ASP A 97 15.16 2.24 4.56
C ASP A 97 14.64 1.60 5.85
N ILE A 98 13.37 1.17 5.86
CA ILE A 98 12.71 0.54 7.00
C ILE A 98 11.98 -0.70 6.49
N LEU A 99 12.27 -1.83 7.12
CA LEU A 99 11.53 -3.07 6.91
C LEU A 99 10.51 -3.21 8.03
N VAL A 100 9.27 -3.58 7.67
CA VAL A 100 8.17 -3.74 8.62
C VAL A 100 7.60 -5.15 8.57
N GLN A 101 6.98 -5.54 9.67
CA GLN A 101 6.27 -6.81 9.85
C GLN A 101 4.93 -6.57 10.56
N ASP A 102 4.15 -7.63 10.71
CA ASP A 102 2.83 -7.58 11.39
C ASP A 102 2.94 -7.01 12.80
N GLY A 103 2.07 -6.06 13.13
CA GLY A 103 2.03 -5.39 14.43
C GLY A 103 3.00 -4.22 14.61
N ASP A 104 3.92 -4.00 13.67
CA ASP A 104 4.82 -2.85 13.75
C ASP A 104 4.05 -1.53 13.64
N THR A 105 4.70 -0.44 14.09
CA THR A 105 4.14 0.90 14.01
C THR A 105 5.14 1.86 13.38
N VAL A 106 4.68 2.58 12.35
CA VAL A 106 5.41 3.70 11.74
C VAL A 106 4.78 4.99 12.24
N THR A 107 5.57 5.86 12.88
CA THR A 107 5.08 7.10 13.47
C THR A 107 5.40 8.29 12.58
N LEU A 108 4.36 9.04 12.18
CA LEU A 108 4.43 10.30 11.45
C LEU A 108 3.92 11.43 12.34
N GLY A 109 4.81 12.20 12.94
CA GLY A 109 4.40 13.20 13.93
C GLY A 109 3.59 12.57 15.07
N ASN A 110 2.32 12.96 15.20
CA ASN A 110 1.39 12.40 16.18
C ASN A 110 0.49 11.28 15.61
N THR A 111 0.66 10.95 14.34
CA THR A 111 -0.12 9.89 13.68
C THR A 111 0.69 8.60 13.64
N ALA A 112 0.12 7.52 14.18
CA ALA A 112 0.69 6.19 14.14
C ALA A 112 0.03 5.37 13.04
N PHE A 113 0.83 4.73 12.20
CA PHE A 113 0.38 3.72 11.23
C PHE A 113 0.71 2.34 11.78
N THR A 114 -0.29 1.58 12.17
CA THR A 114 -0.13 0.18 12.54
C THR A 114 -0.07 -0.67 11.28
N VAL A 115 0.91 -1.54 11.19
CA VAL A 115 1.09 -2.48 10.08
C VAL A 115 0.29 -3.75 10.38
N LEU A 116 -0.61 -4.10 9.47
CA LEU A 116 -1.32 -5.39 9.49
C LEU A 116 -0.85 -6.20 8.28
N ALA A 117 -0.16 -7.31 8.51
CA ALA A 117 0.24 -8.20 7.43
C ALA A 117 -0.98 -8.87 6.81
N THR A 118 -1.12 -8.68 5.50
CA THR A 118 -2.23 -9.18 4.67
C THR A 118 -1.68 -9.86 3.40
N PRO A 119 -0.93 -10.98 3.56
CA PRO A 119 -0.42 -11.72 2.41
C PRO A 119 -1.55 -12.32 1.57
N GLY A 120 -1.23 -12.63 0.32
CA GLY A 120 -2.15 -13.29 -0.61
C GLY A 120 -2.12 -12.72 -2.01
N HIS A 121 -2.07 -11.41 -2.19
CA HIS A 121 -1.77 -10.78 -3.48
C HIS A 121 -0.26 -10.85 -3.76
N THR A 122 0.54 -10.48 -2.76
CA THR A 122 1.98 -10.75 -2.67
C THR A 122 2.27 -11.43 -1.33
N PRO A 123 3.46 -12.06 -1.16
CA PRO A 123 3.86 -12.63 0.13
C PRO A 123 4.00 -11.59 1.24
N GLY A 124 4.41 -10.37 0.88
CA GLY A 124 4.68 -9.28 1.81
C GLY A 124 3.62 -8.18 1.81
N GLY A 125 2.43 -8.45 1.28
CA GLY A 125 1.34 -7.49 1.30
C GLY A 125 0.98 -7.04 2.71
N VAL A 126 0.81 -5.73 2.92
CA VAL A 126 0.40 -5.14 4.20
C VAL A 126 -0.69 -4.10 4.00
N CYS A 127 -1.55 -3.96 5.01
CA CYS A 127 -2.40 -2.80 5.19
C CYS A 127 -1.77 -1.86 6.22
N TYR A 128 -1.86 -0.55 6.00
CA TYR A 128 -1.53 0.45 7.01
C TYR A 128 -2.82 0.98 7.63
N ILE A 129 -2.91 0.92 8.95
CA ILE A 129 -4.08 1.39 9.71
C ILE A 129 -3.69 2.64 10.48
N ALA A 130 -4.36 3.75 10.23
CA ALA A 130 -4.14 5.00 10.94
C ALA A 130 -5.48 5.62 11.33
N ARG A 131 -5.72 5.83 12.63
CA ARG A 131 -7.00 6.34 13.16
C ARG A 131 -8.18 5.47 12.67
N ASP A 132 -9.06 6.05 11.85
CA ASP A 132 -10.26 5.45 11.25
C ASP A 132 -10.08 5.10 9.76
N CYS A 133 -8.83 5.01 9.30
CA CYS A 133 -8.47 4.74 7.91
C CYS A 133 -7.69 3.43 7.79
N ILE A 134 -7.96 2.66 6.73
CA ILE A 134 -7.18 1.50 6.28
C ILE A 134 -6.71 1.78 4.85
N PHE A 135 -5.40 1.81 4.62
CA PHE A 135 -4.78 1.79 3.31
C PHE A 135 -4.52 0.33 2.96
N SER A 136 -5.42 -0.26 2.17
CA SER A 136 -5.47 -1.72 2.01
C SER A 136 -4.62 -2.24 0.85
N GLY A 137 -4.01 -1.35 0.05
CA GLY A 137 -3.32 -1.79 -1.15
C GLY A 137 -4.18 -2.74 -1.99
N ASP A 138 -3.58 -3.82 -2.44
CA ASP A 138 -4.26 -4.85 -3.23
C ASP A 138 -4.76 -6.03 -2.40
N THR A 139 -5.18 -5.76 -1.16
CA THR A 139 -5.86 -6.76 -0.33
C THR A 139 -7.38 -6.65 -0.44
N LEU A 140 -7.96 -5.51 -0.06
CA LEU A 140 -9.41 -5.28 -0.04
C LEU A 140 -9.79 -4.15 -0.99
N PHE A 141 -10.67 -4.44 -1.95
CA PHE A 141 -11.26 -3.50 -2.90
C PHE A 141 -12.76 -3.35 -2.66
N PHE A 142 -13.36 -2.36 -3.30
CA PHE A 142 -14.81 -2.20 -3.30
C PHE A 142 -15.50 -3.45 -3.84
N CYS A 143 -16.21 -4.19 -2.96
CA CYS A 143 -16.89 -5.45 -3.27
C CYS A 143 -15.98 -6.50 -3.93
N SER A 144 -14.66 -6.43 -3.73
CA SER A 144 -13.68 -7.31 -4.36
C SER A 144 -12.44 -7.49 -3.48
N CYS A 145 -11.46 -8.22 -3.99
CA CYS A 145 -10.12 -8.34 -3.40
C CYS A 145 -9.05 -8.44 -4.49
N GLY A 146 -7.79 -8.31 -4.11
CA GLY A 146 -6.67 -8.47 -5.00
C GLY A 146 -6.60 -9.86 -5.61
N ARG A 147 -6.08 -9.95 -6.84
CA ARG A 147 -5.84 -11.24 -7.51
C ARG A 147 -4.71 -12.00 -6.83
N THR A 148 -4.74 -13.33 -6.96
CA THR A 148 -3.81 -14.23 -6.28
C THR A 148 -3.11 -15.21 -7.21
N ASP A 149 -3.17 -14.96 -8.52
CA ASP A 149 -2.63 -15.82 -9.59
C ASP A 149 -1.26 -15.39 -10.12
N PHE A 150 -0.72 -14.28 -9.59
CA PHE A 150 0.64 -13.86 -9.88
C PHE A 150 1.68 -14.66 -9.06
N PRO A 151 2.96 -14.72 -9.51
CA PRO A 151 4.03 -15.36 -8.75
C PRO A 151 4.10 -14.83 -7.30
N GLY A 152 3.99 -15.75 -6.34
CA GLY A 152 3.93 -15.42 -4.90
C GLY A 152 2.51 -15.21 -4.38
N GLY A 153 1.49 -15.12 -5.23
CA GLY A 153 0.10 -15.01 -4.83
C GLY A 153 -0.45 -16.32 -4.25
N ASN A 154 -1.38 -16.20 -3.30
CA ASN A 154 -1.97 -17.33 -2.58
C ASN A 154 -3.41 -17.00 -2.16
N SER A 155 -4.38 -17.71 -2.74
CA SER A 155 -5.80 -17.45 -2.48
C SER A 155 -6.23 -17.79 -1.04
N ARG A 156 -5.59 -18.77 -0.39
CA ARG A 156 -5.90 -19.10 0.99
C ARG A 156 -5.41 -17.99 1.93
N GLU A 157 -4.18 -17.53 1.76
CA GLU A 157 -3.65 -16.40 2.55
C GLU A 157 -4.47 -15.13 2.33
N MET A 158 -4.95 -14.87 1.09
CA MET A 158 -5.85 -13.75 0.83
C MET A 158 -7.13 -13.86 1.65
N MET A 159 -7.75 -15.04 1.72
CA MET A 159 -8.96 -15.24 2.52
C MET A 159 -8.69 -15.05 4.02
N ASP A 160 -7.56 -15.57 4.52
CA ASP A 160 -7.15 -15.38 5.91
C ASP A 160 -6.89 -13.88 6.22
N SER A 161 -6.31 -13.14 5.27
CA SER A 161 -6.10 -11.69 5.35
C SER A 161 -7.40 -10.91 5.39
N LEU A 162 -8.37 -11.28 4.56
CA LEU A 162 -9.70 -10.67 4.58
C LEU A 162 -10.44 -10.96 5.90
N GLN A 163 -10.24 -12.15 6.49
CA GLN A 163 -10.77 -12.47 7.83
C GLN A 163 -10.17 -11.57 8.91
N LYS A 164 -8.86 -11.34 8.87
CA LYS A 164 -8.20 -10.40 9.82
C LYS A 164 -8.81 -9.01 9.72
N LEU A 165 -9.01 -8.49 8.50
CA LEU A 165 -9.66 -7.21 8.28
C LEU A 165 -11.12 -7.21 8.78
N ALA A 166 -11.88 -8.25 8.48
CA ALA A 166 -13.27 -8.38 8.93
C ALA A 166 -13.40 -8.41 10.46
N ALA A 167 -12.40 -8.93 11.17
CA ALA A 167 -12.38 -9.04 12.63
C ALA A 167 -11.96 -7.73 13.34
N LEU A 168 -11.48 -6.71 12.63
CA LEU A 168 -11.10 -5.44 13.26
C LEU A 168 -12.31 -4.79 13.97
N PRO A 169 -12.12 -4.22 15.17
CA PRO A 169 -13.22 -3.55 15.88
C PRO A 169 -13.62 -2.24 15.21
N GLY A 170 -14.91 -1.93 15.21
CA GLY A 170 -15.42 -0.66 14.69
C GLY A 170 -15.53 -0.60 13.18
N ASP A 171 -15.58 0.62 12.65
CA ASP A 171 -15.60 0.89 11.21
C ASP A 171 -14.40 1.73 10.80
N TYR A 172 -14.00 1.59 9.56
CA TYR A 172 -12.85 2.28 8.95
C TYR A 172 -13.22 2.69 7.53
N THR A 173 -12.74 3.83 7.10
CA THR A 173 -12.68 4.15 5.67
C THR A 173 -11.58 3.32 5.02
N VAL A 174 -11.91 2.57 3.99
CA VAL A 174 -10.98 1.72 3.24
C VAL A 174 -10.50 2.46 2.00
N TYR A 175 -9.20 2.67 1.91
CA TYR A 175 -8.48 3.30 0.81
C TYR A 175 -7.69 2.24 0.05
N PRO A 176 -8.24 1.68 -1.06
CA PRO A 176 -7.62 0.57 -1.79
C PRO A 176 -6.53 1.02 -2.75
N GLY A 177 -5.70 0.07 -3.21
CA GLY A 177 -4.71 0.32 -4.26
C GLY A 177 -5.33 0.64 -5.62
N HIS A 178 -6.50 0.09 -5.90
CA HIS A 178 -7.29 0.35 -7.10
C HIS A 178 -8.75 0.57 -6.77
N ASP A 179 -9.50 1.15 -7.71
CA ASP A 179 -10.93 1.40 -7.58
C ASP A 179 -11.25 2.50 -6.55
N ARG A 180 -12.50 2.63 -6.16
CA ARG A 180 -13.00 3.63 -5.23
C ARG A 180 -12.86 3.17 -3.78
N PHE A 181 -12.83 4.12 -2.86
CA PHE A 181 -12.89 3.86 -1.43
C PHE A 181 -14.27 3.35 -0.99
N SER A 182 -14.30 2.67 0.16
CA SER A 182 -15.51 2.15 0.81
C SER A 182 -15.39 2.29 2.32
N THR A 183 -16.23 1.57 3.07
CA THR A 183 -16.05 1.38 4.51
C THR A 183 -15.95 -0.10 4.86
N LEU A 184 -15.24 -0.41 5.93
CA LEU A 184 -15.08 -1.79 6.35
C LEU A 184 -16.44 -2.46 6.70
N ASN A 185 -17.37 -1.70 7.30
CA ASN A 185 -18.72 -2.20 7.56
C ASN A 185 -19.51 -2.48 6.29
N PHE A 186 -19.34 -1.64 5.26
CA PHE A 186 -19.95 -1.90 3.96
C PHE A 186 -19.38 -3.19 3.35
N GLU A 187 -18.05 -3.38 3.37
CA GLU A 187 -17.41 -4.57 2.81
C GLU A 187 -17.81 -5.85 3.56
N ARG A 188 -17.88 -5.82 4.90
CA ARG A 188 -18.39 -6.95 5.70
C ARG A 188 -19.79 -7.40 5.25
N GLN A 189 -20.64 -6.45 4.85
CA GLN A 189 -22.04 -6.75 4.47
C GLN A 189 -22.20 -7.12 3.00
N HIS A 190 -21.40 -6.55 2.10
CA HIS A 190 -21.64 -6.60 0.66
C HIS A 190 -20.54 -7.31 -0.13
N ASN A 191 -19.31 -7.35 0.37
CA ASN A 191 -18.20 -7.99 -0.34
C ASN A 191 -18.39 -9.52 -0.36
N PRO A 192 -18.45 -10.15 -1.56
CA PRO A 192 -18.70 -11.60 -1.66
C PRO A 192 -17.59 -12.46 -1.07
N TYR A 193 -16.37 -11.91 -0.93
CA TYR A 193 -15.23 -12.59 -0.34
C TYR A 193 -15.23 -12.50 1.20
N MET A 194 -15.84 -11.46 1.78
CA MET A 194 -15.96 -11.29 3.24
C MET A 194 -17.24 -11.90 3.81
N LYS A 195 -18.34 -11.99 3.02
CA LYS A 195 -19.61 -12.61 3.45
C LYS A 195 -19.52 -14.11 3.73
N LYS A 196 -18.52 -14.79 3.20
CA LYS A 196 -18.32 -16.24 3.34
C LYS A 196 -17.42 -16.59 4.53
N LEU A 197 -17.00 -15.59 5.24
CA LEU A 197 -16.19 -15.67 6.46
C LEU A 197 -17.11 -15.62 7.69
#